data_dee837d662da01906a55bea2c6fbc81f
#
_entry.id   dee837d662da01906a55bea2c6fbc81f
#
_cell.length_a   1.000
_cell.length_b   1.000
_cell.length_c   1.000
_cell.angle_alpha   90.00
_cell.angle_beta   90.00
_cell.angle_gamma   90.00
#
_symmetry.space_group_name_H-M   'P 1'
#
loop_
_entity.id
_entity.type
_entity.pdbx_description
1 polymer ?
#
loop_
_entity_poly.entity_id
_entity_poly.type
_entity_poly.pdbx_seq_one_letter_code
_entity_poly.pdbx_strand_id
1 'polypeptide(L)'
;MKKILLSLTLAGVLFASSCNTTQKLYEAQAYDQVIMKEAPKACAGRVSPKRIGVLAASYHRANQADHERIQQLKATGQPDVWPEIYERYTSMQGRNRALACLPRRIKNDINYTTLQLDEELTAARNKAEGFLTAKISQLLGTDAPDLEETDRLIRQLEEIQPENGRLNHFKIQSLAKRYGDLSKMTHIEVFQHQVSPDRDETVSFKETVNGLSATVTDHVLSKNATAKGKVKFIDPKSKRILLSVPFDVSSQFNATYTTVEGDRSACSEQTLERLKQPQVPFPTDESMLEDALNKLTEQLFSND
;
A
#
# COMPACT_ATOMS: atom_id res chain seq x y z
N MET A 1 6.63 -63.92 20.44
CA MET A 1 7.14 -63.63 19.10
C MET A 1 6.15 -63.04 18.11
N LYS A 2 4.80 -63.07 18.36
CA LYS A 2 3.80 -62.45 17.43
C LYS A 2 3.64 -60.93 17.51
N LYS A 3 4.10 -60.25 18.59
CA LYS A 3 3.94 -58.82 18.76
C LYS A 3 5.02 -57.96 18.03
N ILE A 4 6.16 -58.53 17.70
CA ILE A 4 7.25 -57.82 17.03
C ILE A 4 7.03 -57.70 15.51
N LEU A 5 6.31 -58.66 14.88
CA LEU A 5 5.98 -58.65 13.47
C LEU A 5 4.94 -57.55 13.11
N LEU A 6 4.05 -57.20 14.03
CA LEU A 6 2.99 -56.19 13.81
C LEU A 6 3.54 -54.75 13.80
N SER A 7 4.61 -54.50 14.57
CA SER A 7 5.24 -53.18 14.63
C SER A 7 6.11 -52.83 13.39
N LEU A 8 6.70 -53.84 12.76
CA LEU A 8 7.49 -53.67 11.53
C LEU A 8 6.60 -53.37 10.31
N THR A 9 5.42 -53.94 10.23
CA THR A 9 4.48 -53.68 9.14
C THR A 9 3.83 -52.30 9.23
N LEU A 10 3.62 -51.77 10.41
CA LEU A 10 3.05 -50.43 10.62
C LEU A 10 4.05 -49.31 10.25
N ALA A 11 5.34 -49.50 10.56
CA ALA A 11 6.41 -48.57 10.16
C ALA A 11 6.62 -48.54 8.63
N GLY A 12 6.51 -49.68 7.93
CA GLY A 12 6.59 -49.77 6.49
C GLY A 12 5.48 -49.05 5.73
N VAL A 13 4.26 -49.05 6.26
CA VAL A 13 3.11 -48.34 5.67
C VAL A 13 3.21 -46.82 5.75
N LEU A 14 3.80 -46.30 6.84
CA LEU A 14 3.98 -44.85 7.00
C LEU A 14 5.03 -44.25 6.06
N PHE A 15 6.05 -45.02 5.67
CA PHE A 15 7.04 -44.55 4.68
C PHE A 15 6.54 -44.63 3.22
N ALA A 16 5.63 -45.54 2.91
CA ALA A 16 5.04 -45.65 1.56
C ALA A 16 4.04 -44.50 1.26
N SER A 17 3.40 -43.91 2.28
CA SER A 17 2.39 -42.85 2.09
C SER A 17 3.00 -41.50 1.65
N SER A 18 4.27 -41.22 1.94
CA SER A 18 4.95 -39.96 1.56
C SER A 18 5.28 -39.87 0.07
N CYS A 19 5.59 -40.98 -0.60
CA CYS A 19 5.82 -41.01 -2.06
C CYS A 19 4.54 -40.85 -2.87
N ASN A 20 3.44 -41.34 -2.32
CA ASN A 20 2.13 -41.32 -2.98
C ASN A 20 1.50 -39.92 -3.06
N THR A 21 1.86 -39.02 -2.15
CA THR A 21 1.27 -37.66 -2.11
C THR A 21 1.76 -36.74 -3.22
N THR A 22 3.04 -36.75 -3.58
CA THR A 22 3.59 -35.90 -4.66
C THR A 22 3.08 -36.38 -6.02
N GLN A 23 3.04 -37.69 -6.24
CA GLN A 23 2.50 -38.29 -7.48
C GLN A 23 1.00 -37.97 -7.62
N LYS A 24 0.22 -38.08 -6.54
CA LYS A 24 -1.21 -37.72 -6.53
C LYS A 24 -1.44 -36.24 -6.85
N LEU A 25 -0.62 -35.32 -6.32
CA LEU A 25 -0.70 -33.91 -6.66
C LEU A 25 -0.40 -33.66 -8.13
N TYR A 26 0.60 -34.37 -8.70
CA TYR A 26 0.92 -34.27 -10.12
C TYR A 26 -0.22 -34.79 -11.01
N GLU A 27 -0.81 -35.94 -10.66
CA GLU A 27 -1.94 -36.54 -11.38
C GLU A 27 -3.21 -35.68 -11.27
N ALA A 28 -3.39 -34.98 -10.15
CA ALA A 28 -4.43 -33.97 -9.96
C ALA A 28 -4.14 -32.62 -10.63
N GLN A 29 -3.05 -32.52 -11.40
CA GLN A 29 -2.58 -31.30 -12.08
C GLN A 29 -2.28 -30.11 -11.11
N ALA A 30 -2.09 -30.39 -9.83
CA ALA A 30 -1.75 -29.41 -8.79
C ALA A 30 -0.23 -29.11 -8.85
N TYR A 31 0.27 -28.67 -10.01
CA TYR A 31 1.69 -28.53 -10.31
C TYR A 31 2.40 -27.58 -9.37
N ASP A 32 1.80 -26.45 -9.02
CA ASP A 32 2.37 -25.48 -8.07
C ASP A 32 2.57 -26.09 -6.69
N GLN A 33 1.63 -26.91 -6.22
CA GLN A 33 1.76 -27.61 -4.95
C GLN A 33 2.91 -28.65 -4.98
N VAL A 34 3.12 -29.31 -6.12
CA VAL A 34 4.29 -30.20 -6.32
C VAL A 34 5.58 -29.40 -6.20
N ILE A 35 5.67 -28.26 -6.91
CA ILE A 35 6.85 -27.40 -6.93
C ILE A 35 7.15 -26.89 -5.51
N MET A 36 6.18 -26.29 -4.83
CA MET A 36 6.33 -25.76 -3.49
C MET A 36 6.72 -26.83 -2.46
N LYS A 37 6.27 -28.04 -2.62
CA LYS A 37 6.60 -29.19 -1.75
C LYS A 37 7.99 -29.76 -2.01
N GLU A 38 8.41 -29.90 -3.26
CA GLU A 38 9.64 -30.62 -3.62
C GLU A 38 10.83 -29.68 -3.84
N ALA A 39 10.65 -28.42 -4.24
CA ALA A 39 11.73 -27.45 -4.46
C ALA A 39 12.63 -27.26 -3.22
N PRO A 40 12.12 -27.05 -1.99
CA PRO A 40 12.98 -26.90 -0.81
C PRO A 40 13.86 -28.14 -0.54
N LYS A 41 13.33 -29.35 -0.81
CA LYS A 41 14.07 -30.60 -0.64
C LYS A 41 15.13 -30.76 -1.73
N ALA A 42 14.81 -30.36 -2.95
CA ALA A 42 15.74 -30.39 -4.09
C ALA A 42 16.87 -29.37 -3.87
N CYS A 43 16.59 -28.18 -3.35
CA CYS A 43 17.60 -27.20 -2.95
C CYS A 43 18.56 -27.74 -1.87
N ALA A 44 18.04 -28.54 -0.93
CA ALA A 44 18.81 -29.19 0.11
C ALA A 44 19.53 -30.47 -0.38
N GLY A 45 19.43 -30.85 -1.65
CA GLY A 45 20.00 -32.09 -2.21
C GLY A 45 19.33 -33.38 -1.67
N ARG A 46 18.13 -33.31 -1.12
CA ARG A 46 17.41 -34.42 -0.45
C ARG A 46 16.27 -34.98 -1.31
N VAL A 47 16.45 -35.00 -2.60
CA VAL A 47 15.42 -35.48 -3.55
C VAL A 47 15.91 -36.63 -4.39
N SER A 48 15.08 -37.67 -4.53
CA SER A 48 15.40 -38.81 -5.39
C SER A 48 15.26 -38.43 -6.89
N PRO A 49 15.98 -39.09 -7.79
CA PRO A 49 15.88 -38.86 -9.26
C PRO A 49 14.44 -38.91 -9.77
N LYS A 50 13.60 -39.83 -9.26
CA LYS A 50 12.19 -39.93 -9.64
C LYS A 50 11.41 -38.67 -9.30
N ARG A 51 11.66 -38.07 -8.11
CA ARG A 51 11.00 -36.83 -7.69
C ARG A 51 11.52 -35.61 -8.45
N ILE A 52 12.80 -35.61 -8.84
CA ILE A 52 13.35 -34.57 -9.73
C ILE A 52 12.59 -34.59 -11.05
N GLY A 53 12.31 -35.76 -11.62
CA GLY A 53 11.52 -35.89 -12.84
C GLY A 53 10.09 -35.34 -12.69
N VAL A 54 9.43 -35.65 -11.59
CA VAL A 54 8.08 -35.09 -11.29
C VAL A 54 8.13 -33.58 -11.10
N LEU A 55 9.14 -33.05 -10.40
CA LEU A 55 9.36 -31.62 -10.24
C LEU A 55 9.57 -30.91 -11.58
N ALA A 56 10.42 -31.49 -12.46
CA ALA A 56 10.68 -31.01 -13.83
C ALA A 56 9.37 -30.95 -14.65
N ALA A 57 8.67 -32.08 -14.71
CA ALA A 57 7.41 -32.15 -15.45
C ALA A 57 6.36 -31.16 -14.93
N SER A 58 6.27 -30.98 -13.61
CA SER A 58 5.35 -29.99 -13.00
C SER A 58 5.72 -28.55 -13.37
N TYR A 59 7.00 -28.20 -13.32
CA TYR A 59 7.48 -26.87 -13.69
C TYR A 59 7.17 -26.53 -15.14
N HIS A 60 7.49 -27.44 -16.09
CA HIS A 60 7.25 -27.19 -17.50
C HIS A 60 5.75 -27.09 -17.81
N ARG A 61 4.95 -28.03 -17.31
CA ARG A 61 3.50 -28.04 -17.56
C ARG A 61 2.81 -26.81 -16.97
N ALA A 62 3.16 -26.41 -15.74
CA ALA A 62 2.60 -25.22 -15.13
C ALA A 62 2.92 -23.93 -15.93
N ASN A 63 4.20 -23.76 -16.32
CA ASN A 63 4.60 -22.60 -17.10
C ASN A 63 3.98 -22.59 -18.51
N GLN A 64 3.90 -23.75 -19.15
CA GLN A 64 3.26 -23.87 -20.47
C GLN A 64 1.77 -23.50 -20.38
N ALA A 65 1.05 -24.06 -19.41
CA ALA A 65 -0.37 -23.76 -19.20
C ALA A 65 -0.63 -22.27 -18.94
N ASP A 66 0.21 -21.64 -18.10
CA ASP A 66 0.08 -20.21 -17.84
C ASP A 66 0.41 -19.37 -19.07
N HIS A 67 1.46 -19.74 -19.82
CA HIS A 67 1.82 -19.03 -21.05
C HIS A 67 0.69 -19.11 -22.08
N GLU A 68 0.16 -20.30 -22.35
CA GLU A 68 -0.96 -20.51 -23.26
C GLU A 68 -2.19 -19.71 -22.81
N ARG A 69 -2.51 -19.74 -21.51
CA ARG A 69 -3.64 -18.98 -20.97
C ARG A 69 -3.45 -17.47 -21.10
N ILE A 70 -2.26 -16.95 -20.81
CA ILE A 70 -1.92 -15.52 -21.01
C ILE A 70 -2.11 -15.11 -22.48
N GLN A 71 -1.66 -15.94 -23.43
CA GLN A 71 -1.85 -15.63 -24.85
C GLN A 71 -3.33 -15.60 -25.24
N GLN A 72 -4.12 -16.57 -24.77
CA GLN A 72 -5.57 -16.59 -24.98
C GLN A 72 -6.24 -15.33 -24.43
N LEU A 73 -5.91 -14.95 -23.18
CA LEU A 73 -6.48 -13.77 -22.52
C LEU A 73 -6.10 -12.49 -23.28
N LYS A 74 -4.82 -12.33 -23.64
CA LYS A 74 -4.37 -11.17 -24.43
C LYS A 74 -5.06 -11.07 -25.79
N ALA A 75 -5.36 -12.19 -26.43
CA ALA A 75 -6.04 -12.22 -27.71
C ALA A 75 -7.50 -11.73 -27.63
N THR A 76 -8.14 -11.73 -26.47
CA THR A 76 -9.49 -11.18 -26.29
C THR A 76 -9.53 -9.65 -26.43
N GLY A 77 -8.42 -8.97 -26.14
CA GLY A 77 -8.35 -7.52 -26.10
C GLY A 77 -9.16 -6.86 -24.98
N GLN A 78 -9.79 -7.64 -24.10
CA GLN A 78 -10.65 -7.13 -23.04
C GLN A 78 -9.83 -6.63 -21.83
N PRO A 79 -10.21 -5.51 -21.19
CA PRO A 79 -9.48 -4.96 -20.05
C PRO A 79 -9.67 -5.77 -18.75
N ASP A 80 -10.76 -6.50 -18.61
CA ASP A 80 -11.11 -7.29 -17.43
C ASP A 80 -10.27 -8.56 -17.24
N VAL A 81 -9.50 -8.95 -18.25
CA VAL A 81 -8.61 -10.11 -18.18
C VAL A 81 -7.26 -9.81 -17.49
N TRP A 82 -6.90 -8.53 -17.32
CA TRP A 82 -5.60 -8.16 -16.80
C TRP A 82 -5.32 -8.59 -15.36
N PRO A 83 -6.28 -8.63 -14.43
CA PRO A 83 -6.06 -9.23 -13.12
C PRO A 83 -5.64 -10.70 -13.20
N GLU A 84 -6.27 -11.52 -14.05
CA GLU A 84 -5.89 -12.92 -14.26
C GLU A 84 -4.50 -13.03 -14.91
N ILE A 85 -4.18 -12.19 -15.89
CA ILE A 85 -2.85 -12.16 -16.51
C ILE A 85 -1.76 -11.85 -15.50
N TYR A 86 -1.99 -10.86 -14.60
CA TYR A 86 -1.07 -10.52 -13.54
C TYR A 86 -0.85 -11.69 -12.56
N GLU A 87 -1.92 -12.36 -12.15
CA GLU A 87 -1.87 -13.55 -11.27
C GLU A 87 -1.03 -14.66 -11.91
N ARG A 88 -1.20 -14.94 -13.23
CA ARG A 88 -0.42 -15.92 -13.96
C ARG A 88 1.07 -15.58 -13.99
N TYR A 89 1.45 -14.34 -14.31
CA TYR A 89 2.85 -13.93 -14.26
C TYR A 89 3.43 -14.00 -12.85
N THR A 90 2.66 -13.66 -11.83
CA THR A 90 3.06 -13.77 -10.41
C THR A 90 3.33 -15.22 -10.04
N SER A 91 2.49 -16.15 -10.48
CA SER A 91 2.70 -17.61 -10.29
C SER A 91 3.97 -18.10 -10.99
N MET A 92 4.21 -17.69 -12.23
CA MET A 92 5.44 -18.01 -12.96
C MET A 92 6.69 -17.47 -12.24
N GLN A 93 6.65 -16.23 -11.74
CA GLN A 93 7.75 -15.64 -10.97
C GLN A 93 7.95 -16.37 -9.63
N GLY A 94 6.87 -16.78 -8.97
CA GLY A 94 6.90 -17.60 -7.75
C GLY A 94 7.64 -18.92 -7.97
N ARG A 95 7.33 -19.63 -9.07
CA ARG A 95 8.04 -20.85 -9.47
C ARG A 95 9.53 -20.60 -9.76
N ASN A 96 9.86 -19.52 -10.45
CA ASN A 96 11.24 -19.13 -10.68
C ASN A 96 12.01 -18.94 -9.37
N ARG A 97 11.43 -18.20 -8.42
CA ARG A 97 12.04 -17.97 -7.09
C ARG A 97 12.20 -19.27 -6.32
N ALA A 98 11.19 -20.15 -6.32
CA ALA A 98 11.24 -21.43 -5.64
C ALA A 98 12.36 -22.35 -6.16
N LEU A 99 12.70 -22.26 -7.45
CA LEU A 99 13.72 -23.09 -8.10
C LEU A 99 15.10 -22.40 -8.21
N ALA A 100 15.20 -21.12 -7.85
CA ALA A 100 16.45 -20.36 -7.96
C ALA A 100 17.61 -20.96 -7.15
N CYS A 101 17.31 -21.57 -5.99
CA CYS A 101 18.28 -22.21 -5.10
C CYS A 101 18.76 -23.58 -5.54
N LEU A 102 18.21 -24.16 -6.61
CA LEU A 102 18.60 -25.51 -7.07
C LEU A 102 20.09 -25.58 -7.43
N PRO A 103 20.78 -26.67 -7.04
CA PRO A 103 22.13 -26.95 -7.50
C PRO A 103 22.21 -27.00 -9.03
N ARG A 104 23.34 -26.55 -9.62
CA ARG A 104 23.53 -26.48 -11.08
C ARG A 104 23.24 -27.81 -11.79
N ARG A 105 23.63 -28.94 -11.17
CA ARG A 105 23.33 -30.28 -11.71
C ARG A 105 21.83 -30.49 -11.87
N ILE A 106 21.04 -30.21 -10.81
CA ILE A 106 19.58 -30.39 -10.85
C ILE A 106 18.93 -29.41 -11.83
N LYS A 107 19.41 -28.16 -11.90
CA LYS A 107 18.94 -27.19 -12.92
C LYS A 107 19.11 -27.75 -14.35
N ASN A 108 20.24 -28.37 -14.63
CA ASN A 108 20.48 -28.99 -15.94
C ASN A 108 19.55 -30.20 -16.15
N ASP A 109 19.38 -31.05 -15.13
CA ASP A 109 18.53 -32.26 -15.23
C ASP A 109 17.06 -31.91 -15.51
N ILE A 110 16.58 -30.76 -15.03
CA ILE A 110 15.19 -30.30 -15.23
C ILE A 110 15.04 -29.29 -16.38
N ASN A 111 16.10 -28.99 -17.11
CA ASN A 111 16.09 -27.93 -18.14
C ASN A 111 15.56 -26.59 -17.61
N TYR A 112 16.01 -26.21 -16.39
CA TYR A 112 15.57 -24.97 -15.79
C TYR A 112 16.19 -23.78 -16.51
N THR A 113 15.32 -22.91 -17.01
CA THR A 113 15.69 -21.58 -17.52
C THR A 113 15.02 -20.51 -16.68
N THR A 114 15.79 -19.54 -16.19
CA THR A 114 15.23 -18.39 -15.49
C THR A 114 14.42 -17.55 -16.47
N LEU A 115 13.14 -17.40 -16.21
CA LEU A 115 12.27 -16.54 -17.01
C LEU A 115 12.52 -15.08 -16.59
N GLN A 116 12.74 -14.23 -17.56
CA GLN A 116 12.82 -12.77 -17.35
C GLN A 116 11.38 -12.24 -17.51
N LEU A 117 10.72 -11.96 -16.40
CA LEU A 117 9.28 -11.60 -16.36
C LEU A 117 9.02 -10.21 -15.76
N ASP A 118 10.07 -9.47 -15.42
CA ASP A 118 9.91 -8.23 -14.63
C ASP A 118 9.16 -7.14 -15.40
N GLU A 119 9.41 -7.01 -16.72
CA GLU A 119 8.73 -6.05 -17.57
C GLU A 119 7.26 -6.44 -17.79
N GLU A 120 7.00 -7.71 -18.15
CA GLU A 120 5.65 -8.22 -18.37
C GLU A 120 4.80 -8.19 -17.10
N LEU A 121 5.41 -8.53 -15.96
CA LEU A 121 4.74 -8.48 -14.66
C LEU A 121 4.37 -7.05 -14.29
N THR A 122 5.29 -6.10 -14.49
CA THR A 122 5.04 -4.67 -14.23
C THR A 122 3.94 -4.13 -15.15
N ALA A 123 4.00 -4.45 -16.44
CA ALA A 123 2.98 -4.04 -17.40
C ALA A 123 1.60 -4.64 -17.08
N ALA A 124 1.55 -5.92 -16.70
CA ALA A 124 0.32 -6.59 -16.31
C ALA A 124 -0.25 -5.99 -15.01
N ARG A 125 0.61 -5.70 -14.03
CA ARG A 125 0.23 -5.04 -12.78
C ARG A 125 -0.44 -3.69 -13.04
N ASN A 126 0.18 -2.81 -13.81
CA ASN A 126 -0.34 -1.47 -14.10
C ASN A 126 -1.70 -1.53 -14.81
N LYS A 127 -1.88 -2.46 -15.74
CA LYS A 127 -3.15 -2.63 -16.45
C LYS A 127 -4.23 -3.23 -15.56
N ALA A 128 -3.90 -4.20 -14.72
CA ALA A 128 -4.83 -4.78 -13.74
C ALA A 128 -5.30 -3.73 -12.72
N GLU A 129 -4.35 -2.95 -12.18
CA GLU A 129 -4.65 -1.84 -11.26
C GLU A 129 -5.56 -0.80 -11.93
N GLY A 130 -5.23 -0.37 -13.15
CA GLY A 130 -6.04 0.60 -13.90
C GLY A 130 -7.47 0.11 -14.12
N PHE A 131 -7.65 -1.16 -14.53
CA PHE A 131 -8.96 -1.76 -14.70
C PHE A 131 -9.75 -1.82 -13.39
N LEU A 132 -9.15 -2.38 -12.32
CA LEU A 132 -9.82 -2.52 -11.02
C LEU A 132 -10.23 -1.17 -10.45
N THR A 133 -9.32 -0.18 -10.50
CA THR A 133 -9.59 1.18 -10.05
C THR A 133 -10.78 1.81 -10.78
N ALA A 134 -10.82 1.72 -12.11
CA ALA A 134 -11.91 2.25 -12.91
C ALA A 134 -13.24 1.55 -12.60
N LYS A 135 -13.22 0.22 -12.46
CA LYS A 135 -14.42 -0.57 -12.17
C LYS A 135 -14.98 -0.30 -10.78
N ILE A 136 -14.11 -0.22 -9.76
CA ILE A 136 -14.52 0.13 -8.38
C ILE A 136 -15.13 1.54 -8.37
N SER A 137 -14.48 2.53 -9.00
CA SER A 137 -15.01 3.89 -9.09
C SER A 137 -16.38 3.94 -9.78
N GLN A 138 -16.57 3.17 -10.86
CA GLN A 138 -17.86 3.07 -11.55
C GLN A 138 -18.94 2.52 -10.62
N LEU A 139 -18.67 1.43 -9.89
CA LEU A 139 -19.65 0.80 -8.99
C LEU A 139 -20.02 1.73 -7.84
N LEU A 140 -19.02 2.35 -7.17
CA LEU A 140 -19.25 3.27 -6.06
C LEU A 140 -19.95 4.56 -6.47
N GLY A 141 -19.85 4.98 -7.75
CA GLY A 141 -20.53 6.14 -8.31
C GLY A 141 -22.03 5.94 -8.57
N THR A 142 -22.57 4.73 -8.42
CA THR A 142 -24.00 4.47 -8.59
C THR A 142 -24.80 4.76 -7.33
N ASP A 143 -26.10 5.06 -7.46
CA ASP A 143 -27.00 5.29 -6.32
C ASP A 143 -27.20 4.01 -5.47
N ALA A 144 -27.19 2.84 -6.10
CA ALA A 144 -27.34 1.55 -5.45
C ALA A 144 -26.18 0.61 -5.87
N PRO A 145 -24.99 0.77 -5.28
CA PRO A 145 -23.82 -0.01 -5.66
C PRO A 145 -23.95 -1.47 -5.24
N ASP A 146 -23.46 -2.38 -6.10
CA ASP A 146 -23.22 -3.77 -5.70
C ASP A 146 -22.00 -3.81 -4.76
N LEU A 147 -22.27 -3.77 -3.46
CA LEU A 147 -21.23 -3.73 -2.43
C LEU A 147 -20.48 -5.07 -2.29
N GLU A 148 -21.08 -6.19 -2.67
CA GLU A 148 -20.39 -7.49 -2.63
C GLU A 148 -19.34 -7.57 -3.74
N GLU A 149 -19.71 -7.20 -4.95
CA GLU A 149 -18.78 -7.11 -6.08
C GLU A 149 -17.71 -6.04 -5.84
N THR A 150 -18.10 -4.88 -5.31
CA THR A 150 -17.17 -3.79 -4.96
C THR A 150 -16.11 -4.28 -3.97
N ASP A 151 -16.51 -4.93 -2.88
CA ASP A 151 -15.57 -5.44 -1.87
C ASP A 151 -14.68 -6.55 -2.44
N ARG A 152 -15.18 -7.36 -3.38
CA ARG A 152 -14.38 -8.37 -4.08
C ARG A 152 -13.27 -7.72 -4.92
N LEU A 153 -13.60 -6.69 -5.69
CA LEU A 153 -12.63 -5.95 -6.50
C LEU A 153 -11.63 -5.17 -5.64
N ILE A 154 -12.07 -4.60 -4.52
CA ILE A 154 -11.18 -3.94 -3.55
C ILE A 154 -10.15 -4.94 -2.99
N ARG A 155 -10.55 -6.16 -2.65
CA ARG A 155 -9.61 -7.22 -2.22
C ARG A 155 -8.61 -7.58 -3.31
N GLN A 156 -9.06 -7.73 -4.56
CA GLN A 156 -8.15 -7.99 -5.68
C GLN A 156 -7.13 -6.85 -5.87
N LEU A 157 -7.58 -5.60 -5.76
CA LEU A 157 -6.68 -4.43 -5.83
C LEU A 157 -5.67 -4.43 -4.68
N GLU A 158 -6.09 -4.81 -3.46
CA GLU A 158 -5.21 -4.94 -2.29
C GLU A 158 -4.11 -5.99 -2.47
N GLU A 159 -4.42 -7.12 -3.11
CA GLU A 159 -3.43 -8.17 -3.44
C GLU A 159 -2.39 -7.68 -4.45
N ILE A 160 -2.79 -6.79 -5.38
CA ILE A 160 -1.89 -6.19 -6.37
C ILE A 160 -1.06 -5.07 -5.75
N GLN A 161 -1.66 -4.25 -4.89
CA GLN A 161 -1.07 -3.05 -4.32
C GLN A 161 -1.54 -2.78 -2.89
N PRO A 162 -0.96 -3.49 -1.88
CA PRO A 162 -1.44 -3.44 -0.49
C PRO A 162 -1.30 -2.06 0.18
N GLU A 163 -0.34 -1.23 -0.28
CA GLU A 163 -0.07 0.11 0.27
C GLU A 163 -0.42 1.21 -0.74
N ASN A 164 -1.71 1.39 -1.01
CA ASN A 164 -2.21 2.41 -1.92
C ASN A 164 -3.22 3.32 -1.19
N GLY A 165 -2.95 4.64 -1.15
CA GLY A 165 -3.87 5.62 -0.57
C GLY A 165 -5.26 5.59 -1.21
N ARG A 166 -5.34 5.37 -2.52
CA ARG A 166 -6.60 5.21 -3.26
C ARG A 166 -7.38 3.97 -2.81
N LEU A 167 -6.69 2.87 -2.45
CA LEU A 167 -7.32 1.68 -1.89
C LEU A 167 -8.05 1.99 -0.58
N ASN A 168 -7.44 2.76 0.31
CA ASN A 168 -8.07 3.19 1.55
C ASN A 168 -9.30 4.06 1.29
N HIS A 169 -9.23 4.97 0.32
CA HIS A 169 -10.36 5.78 -0.09
C HIS A 169 -11.54 4.91 -0.56
N PHE A 170 -11.32 3.93 -1.43
CA PHE A 170 -12.37 2.98 -1.86
C PHE A 170 -12.99 2.20 -0.70
N LYS A 171 -12.15 1.74 0.27
CA LYS A 171 -12.64 1.06 1.48
C LYS A 171 -13.53 1.98 2.32
N ILE A 172 -13.15 3.24 2.49
CA ILE A 172 -13.93 4.24 3.22
C ILE A 172 -15.25 4.52 2.49
N GLN A 173 -15.24 4.71 1.18
CA GLN A 173 -16.45 4.91 0.38
C GLN A 173 -17.40 3.70 0.45
N SER A 174 -16.89 2.47 0.37
CA SER A 174 -17.69 1.25 0.54
C SER A 174 -18.35 1.20 1.92
N LEU A 175 -17.62 1.57 2.99
CA LEU A 175 -18.18 1.68 4.33
C LEU A 175 -19.25 2.77 4.41
N ALA A 176 -19.03 3.93 3.81
CA ALA A 176 -20.03 5.02 3.78
C ALA A 176 -21.32 4.60 3.07
N LYS A 177 -21.22 3.91 1.93
CA LYS A 177 -22.40 3.36 1.23
C LYS A 177 -23.15 2.31 2.05
N ARG A 178 -22.45 1.54 2.90
CA ARG A 178 -23.04 0.49 3.74
C ARG A 178 -23.66 1.00 5.02
N TYR A 179 -23.02 1.95 5.69
CA TYR A 179 -23.37 2.38 7.04
C TYR A 179 -23.90 3.83 7.12
N GLY A 180 -23.78 4.61 6.04
CA GLY A 180 -24.15 6.03 6.02
C GLY A 180 -23.10 6.91 6.71
N ASP A 181 -23.50 7.65 7.74
CA ASP A 181 -22.62 8.57 8.47
C ASP A 181 -21.49 7.84 9.21
N LEU A 182 -20.28 7.94 8.70
CA LEU A 182 -19.10 7.32 9.29
C LEU A 182 -18.55 8.05 10.51
N SER A 183 -18.96 9.31 10.78
CA SER A 183 -18.45 10.11 11.90
C SER A 183 -18.63 9.42 13.25
N LYS A 184 -19.75 8.71 13.42
CA LYS A 184 -20.11 7.93 14.62
C LYS A 184 -19.32 6.63 14.77
N MET A 185 -18.61 6.22 13.72
CA MET A 185 -17.82 5.00 13.68
C MET A 185 -16.32 5.28 13.76
N THR A 186 -15.94 6.54 13.60
CA THR A 186 -14.53 6.96 13.50
C THR A 186 -13.92 7.15 14.88
N HIS A 187 -12.75 6.58 15.08
CA HIS A 187 -11.90 6.75 16.25
C HIS A 187 -10.48 7.08 15.79
N ILE A 188 -10.00 8.28 16.18
CA ILE A 188 -8.65 8.75 15.83
C ILE A 188 -7.73 8.46 17.00
N GLU A 189 -6.65 7.71 16.74
CA GLU A 189 -5.61 7.36 17.71
C GLU A 189 -4.29 7.99 17.29
N VAL A 190 -3.83 9.00 18.06
CA VAL A 190 -2.56 9.67 17.81
C VAL A 190 -1.46 8.99 18.61
N PHE A 191 -0.40 8.51 17.93
CA PHE A 191 0.75 7.85 18.57
C PHE A 191 1.91 8.82 18.79
N GLN A 192 2.04 9.79 17.90
CA GLN A 192 3.13 10.75 17.92
C GLN A 192 2.61 12.10 17.45
N HIS A 193 2.99 13.14 18.15
CA HIS A 193 2.76 14.51 17.71
C HIS A 193 3.99 15.36 18.04
N GLN A 194 4.20 16.40 17.28
CA GLN A 194 5.26 17.37 17.49
C GLN A 194 4.80 18.74 17.02
N VAL A 195 5.08 19.77 17.81
CA VAL A 195 4.89 21.17 17.43
C VAL A 195 6.26 21.85 17.48
N SER A 196 6.60 22.61 16.44
CA SER A 196 7.84 23.39 16.42
C SER A 196 7.74 24.57 17.39
N PRO A 197 8.86 25.07 17.89
CA PRO A 197 8.89 26.36 18.59
C PRO A 197 8.35 27.48 17.68
N ASP A 198 7.84 28.53 18.31
CA ASP A 198 7.52 29.77 17.63
C ASP A 198 8.80 30.36 17.02
N ARG A 199 8.76 30.68 15.72
CA ARG A 199 9.88 31.25 15.00
C ARG A 199 9.48 32.61 14.45
N ASP A 200 10.18 33.66 14.87
CA ASP A 200 10.08 35.01 14.33
C ASP A 200 11.43 35.37 13.67
N GLU A 201 11.45 35.35 12.35
CA GLU A 201 12.61 35.78 11.56
C GLU A 201 12.45 37.26 11.22
N THR A 202 13.43 38.07 11.59
CA THR A 202 13.38 39.52 11.45
C THR A 202 14.41 40.04 10.47
N VAL A 203 14.02 41.01 9.65
CA VAL A 203 14.94 41.77 8.77
C VAL A 203 14.74 43.26 9.06
N SER A 204 15.79 43.90 9.59
CA SER A 204 15.74 45.34 9.89
C SER A 204 16.57 46.18 8.90
N PHE A 205 16.03 47.29 8.47
CA PHE A 205 16.70 48.23 7.61
C PHE A 205 16.30 49.68 7.96
N LYS A 206 17.11 50.66 7.57
CA LYS A 206 16.84 52.08 7.81
C LYS A 206 16.24 52.74 6.57
N GLU A 207 15.20 53.50 6.76
CA GLU A 207 14.65 54.42 5.77
C GLU A 207 14.91 55.88 6.20
N THR A 208 15.15 56.72 5.24
CA THR A 208 15.39 58.17 5.49
C THR A 208 14.67 58.98 4.42
N VAL A 209 13.79 59.87 4.83
CA VAL A 209 13.05 60.78 3.95
C VAL A 209 13.09 62.16 4.58
N ASN A 210 13.46 63.18 3.82
CA ASN A 210 13.56 64.57 4.21
C ASN A 210 14.41 64.82 5.49
N GLY A 211 15.48 64.05 5.68
CA GLY A 211 16.35 64.16 6.86
C GLY A 211 15.82 63.50 8.16
N LEU A 212 14.64 62.95 8.11
CA LEU A 212 14.06 62.09 9.19
C LEU A 212 14.44 60.63 8.92
N SER A 213 14.66 59.87 9.98
CA SER A 213 15.02 58.45 9.86
C SER A 213 14.13 57.53 10.71
N ALA A 214 13.88 56.36 10.20
CA ALA A 214 13.19 55.31 10.91
C ALA A 214 13.90 53.95 10.69
N THR A 215 13.82 53.09 11.68
CA THR A 215 14.21 51.67 11.53
C THR A 215 12.98 50.85 11.28
N VAL A 216 12.92 50.19 10.12
CA VAL A 216 11.83 49.30 9.73
C VAL A 216 12.28 47.88 9.99
N THR A 217 11.43 47.10 10.65
CA THR A 217 11.69 45.68 10.88
C THR A 217 10.52 44.86 10.31
N ASP A 218 10.83 44.03 9.34
CA ASP A 218 9.90 43.02 8.81
C ASP A 218 10.03 41.74 9.63
N HIS A 219 8.91 41.20 10.04
CA HIS A 219 8.78 39.98 10.81
C HIS A 219 8.14 38.89 9.94
N VAL A 220 8.73 37.70 9.93
CA VAL A 220 8.17 36.49 9.30
C VAL A 220 7.96 35.46 10.39
N LEU A 221 6.71 35.25 10.74
CA LEU A 221 6.32 34.27 11.75
C LEU A 221 6.09 32.92 11.11
N SER A 222 6.59 31.85 11.72
CA SER A 222 6.31 30.47 11.28
C SER A 222 6.19 29.52 12.47
N LYS A 223 5.27 28.56 12.35
CA LYS A 223 5.08 27.46 13.30
C LYS A 223 4.51 26.25 12.57
N ASN A 224 4.97 25.06 12.91
CA ASN A 224 4.53 23.81 12.28
C ASN A 224 4.07 22.82 13.34
N ALA A 225 3.04 22.03 13.02
CA ALA A 225 2.67 20.87 13.81
C ALA A 225 2.55 19.63 12.90
N THR A 226 2.87 18.48 13.46
CA THR A 226 2.71 17.16 12.82
C THR A 226 2.04 16.21 13.77
N ALA A 227 1.16 15.35 13.25
CA ALA A 227 0.54 14.27 14.01
C ALA A 227 0.54 12.98 13.18
N LYS A 228 0.91 11.86 13.81
CA LYS A 228 0.91 10.52 13.22
C LYS A 228 0.09 9.57 14.08
N GLY A 229 -0.68 8.70 13.42
CA GLY A 229 -1.55 7.80 14.12
C GLY A 229 -2.30 6.85 13.21
N LYS A 230 -3.47 6.42 13.68
CA LYS A 230 -4.41 5.59 12.91
C LYS A 230 -5.83 6.10 13.09
N VAL A 231 -6.56 6.10 11.99
CA VAL A 231 -8.02 6.22 12.00
C VAL A 231 -8.60 4.82 11.99
N LYS A 232 -9.45 4.50 12.95
CA LYS A 232 -10.15 3.23 13.06
C LYS A 232 -11.63 3.46 12.82
N PHE A 233 -12.21 2.68 11.90
CA PHE A 233 -13.66 2.59 11.72
C PHE A 233 -14.17 1.39 12.50
N ILE A 234 -15.03 1.62 13.48
CA ILE A 234 -15.48 0.62 14.45
C ILE A 234 -16.98 0.42 14.27
N ASP A 235 -17.40 -0.83 14.05
CA ASP A 235 -18.82 -1.18 14.01
C ASP A 235 -19.49 -0.83 15.35
N PRO A 236 -20.50 0.04 15.35
CA PRO A 236 -21.15 0.50 16.60
C PRO A 236 -21.88 -0.63 17.34
N LYS A 237 -22.29 -1.69 16.65
CA LYS A 237 -22.99 -2.84 17.24
C LYS A 237 -22.03 -3.90 17.78
N SER A 238 -21.15 -4.41 16.91
CA SER A 238 -20.24 -5.51 17.26
C SER A 238 -18.95 -5.04 17.94
N LYS A 239 -18.65 -3.74 17.93
CA LYS A 239 -17.39 -3.14 18.43
C LYS A 239 -16.13 -3.66 17.72
N ARG A 240 -16.28 -4.26 16.55
CA ARG A 240 -15.16 -4.74 15.74
C ARG A 240 -14.57 -3.61 14.90
N ILE A 241 -13.25 -3.60 14.76
CA ILE A 241 -12.57 -2.71 13.82
C ILE A 241 -12.81 -3.24 12.42
N LEU A 242 -13.48 -2.45 11.58
CA LEU A 242 -13.78 -2.75 10.18
C LEU A 242 -12.63 -2.33 9.26
N LEU A 243 -11.99 -1.20 9.58
CA LEU A 243 -10.87 -0.66 8.82
C LEU A 243 -9.95 0.11 9.77
N SER A 244 -8.66 0.06 9.54
CA SER A 244 -7.65 0.87 10.24
C SER A 244 -6.71 1.46 9.21
N VAL A 245 -6.67 2.80 9.13
CA VAL A 245 -5.88 3.56 8.15
C VAL A 245 -4.83 4.37 8.88
N PRO A 246 -3.54 4.20 8.59
CA PRO A 246 -2.50 5.05 9.15
C PRO A 246 -2.62 6.46 8.55
N PHE A 247 -2.23 7.46 9.33
CA PHE A 247 -2.13 8.84 8.86
C PHE A 247 -0.84 9.51 9.32
N ASP A 248 -0.41 10.49 8.52
CA ASP A 248 0.67 11.42 8.82
C ASP A 248 0.23 12.78 8.28
N VAL A 249 -0.14 13.68 9.17
CA VAL A 249 -0.72 14.98 8.82
C VAL A 249 0.06 16.13 9.44
N SER A 250 0.02 17.28 8.78
CA SER A 250 0.70 18.47 9.25
C SER A 250 -0.16 19.72 9.07
N SER A 251 0.04 20.69 9.96
CA SER A 251 -0.41 22.06 9.80
C SER A 251 0.77 23.02 9.80
N GLN A 252 0.60 24.14 9.14
CA GLN A 252 1.61 25.19 9.04
C GLN A 252 0.93 26.55 9.24
N PHE A 253 1.47 27.32 10.14
CA PHE A 253 1.14 28.73 10.34
C PHE A 253 2.27 29.60 9.77
N ASN A 254 1.91 30.57 8.94
CA ASN A 254 2.81 31.61 8.44
C ASN A 254 2.08 32.95 8.50
N ALA A 255 2.74 33.96 9.03
CA ALA A 255 2.24 35.32 9.04
C ALA A 255 3.41 36.30 8.89
N THR A 256 3.11 37.48 8.36
CA THR A 256 4.08 38.57 8.26
C THR A 256 3.49 39.85 8.81
N TYR A 257 4.31 40.67 9.45
CA TYR A 257 3.96 42.01 9.82
C TYR A 257 5.22 42.89 9.86
N THR A 258 5.03 44.20 9.85
CA THR A 258 6.12 45.18 9.86
C THR A 258 5.99 46.09 11.07
N THR A 259 7.11 46.37 11.73
CA THR A 259 7.20 47.35 12.83
C THR A 259 8.13 48.48 12.44
N VAL A 260 7.92 49.64 13.04
CA VAL A 260 8.76 50.84 12.83
C VAL A 260 9.12 51.45 14.14
N GLU A 261 10.41 51.74 14.31
CA GLU A 261 10.96 52.49 15.40
C GLU A 261 11.54 53.82 14.83
N GLY A 262 11.14 54.97 15.40
CA GLY A 262 11.48 56.31 14.95
C GLY A 262 10.33 57.05 14.28
N ASP A 263 10.66 58.02 13.38
CA ASP A 263 9.64 58.85 12.76
C ASP A 263 8.99 58.17 11.55
N ARG A 264 7.69 57.89 11.63
CA ARG A 264 6.91 57.26 10.55
C ARG A 264 6.93 58.09 9.24
N SER A 265 7.15 59.43 9.31
CA SER A 265 7.25 60.25 8.12
C SER A 265 8.52 59.99 7.29
N ALA A 266 9.47 59.24 7.87
CA ALA A 266 10.67 58.75 7.18
C ALA A 266 10.47 57.46 6.42
N CYS A 267 9.27 56.87 6.45
CA CYS A 267 8.94 55.59 5.77
C CYS A 267 8.47 55.87 4.33
N SER A 268 8.86 54.98 3.42
CA SER A 268 8.33 54.93 2.07
C SER A 268 6.86 54.56 2.03
N GLU A 269 6.15 54.93 0.97
CA GLU A 269 4.75 54.55 0.77
C GLU A 269 4.56 53.02 0.84
N GLN A 270 5.49 52.26 0.30
CA GLN A 270 5.48 50.80 0.35
C GLN A 270 5.57 50.24 1.78
N THR A 271 6.40 50.87 2.64
CA THR A 271 6.52 50.51 4.05
C THR A 271 5.24 50.86 4.82
N LEU A 272 4.66 52.04 4.54
CA LEU A 272 3.40 52.44 5.15
C LEU A 272 2.25 51.48 4.81
N GLU A 273 2.19 50.93 3.63
CA GLU A 273 1.20 49.88 3.28
C GLU A 273 1.46 48.55 4.05
N ARG A 274 2.71 48.14 4.20
CA ARG A 274 3.04 46.94 5.02
C ARG A 274 2.69 47.14 6.51
N LEU A 275 2.85 48.34 7.02
CA LEU A 275 2.46 48.67 8.39
C LEU A 275 0.96 48.59 8.68
N LYS A 276 0.09 48.48 7.65
CA LYS A 276 -1.35 48.25 7.83
C LYS A 276 -1.67 46.79 8.16
N GLN A 277 -0.75 45.88 7.95
CA GLN A 277 -0.95 44.49 8.33
C GLN A 277 -0.92 44.35 9.85
N PRO A 278 -1.95 43.74 10.45
CA PRO A 278 -2.01 43.60 11.91
C PRO A 278 -0.96 42.57 12.36
N GLN A 279 -0.40 42.82 13.54
CA GLN A 279 0.38 41.80 14.22
C GLN A 279 -0.53 40.63 14.64
N VAL A 280 -0.24 39.44 14.18
CA VAL A 280 -0.99 38.23 14.49
C VAL A 280 -0.22 37.45 15.57
N PRO A 281 -0.84 37.04 16.68
CA PRO A 281 -0.18 36.21 17.67
C PRO A 281 0.06 34.79 17.12
N PHE A 282 1.09 34.09 17.62
CA PHE A 282 1.25 32.70 17.35
C PHE A 282 0.07 31.87 17.84
N PRO A 283 -0.41 30.91 17.06
CA PRO A 283 -1.41 29.94 17.54
C PRO A 283 -0.84 29.08 18.66
N THR A 284 -1.69 28.61 19.56
CA THR A 284 -1.29 27.65 20.58
C THR A 284 -0.90 26.30 19.96
N ASP A 285 -0.13 25.50 20.71
CA ASP A 285 0.25 24.17 20.26
C ASP A 285 -0.96 23.27 20.05
N GLU A 286 -1.97 23.37 20.92
CA GLU A 286 -3.23 22.65 20.80
C GLU A 286 -3.98 23.05 19.52
N SER A 287 -4.08 24.36 19.22
CA SER A 287 -4.74 24.84 17.99
C SER A 287 -4.03 24.32 16.75
N MET A 288 -2.70 24.32 16.72
CA MET A 288 -1.92 23.77 15.60
C MET A 288 -2.18 22.28 15.38
N LEU A 289 -2.27 21.49 16.46
CA LEU A 289 -2.59 20.06 16.37
C LEU A 289 -4.03 19.82 15.95
N GLU A 290 -4.97 20.61 16.45
CA GLU A 290 -6.37 20.56 16.04
C GLU A 290 -6.53 20.85 14.55
N ASP A 291 -5.85 21.86 14.01
CA ASP A 291 -5.84 22.18 12.57
C ASP A 291 -5.29 21.02 11.73
N ALA A 292 -4.22 20.34 12.22
CA ALA A 292 -3.69 19.15 11.52
C ALA A 292 -4.71 18.01 11.50
N LEU A 293 -5.43 17.76 12.61
CA LEU A 293 -6.44 16.69 12.69
C LEU A 293 -7.72 17.06 11.91
N ASN A 294 -8.09 18.34 11.82
CA ASN A 294 -9.21 18.81 11.01
C ASN A 294 -8.92 18.55 9.51
N LYS A 295 -7.71 18.81 9.04
CA LYS A 295 -7.29 18.45 7.67
C LYS A 295 -7.39 16.95 7.40
N LEU A 296 -7.04 16.10 8.40
CA LEU A 296 -7.25 14.66 8.28
C LEU A 296 -8.73 14.33 8.08
N THR A 297 -9.60 14.93 8.85
CA THR A 297 -11.05 14.71 8.77
C THR A 297 -11.59 15.16 7.41
N GLU A 298 -11.16 16.31 6.91
CA GLU A 298 -11.48 16.76 5.56
C GLU A 298 -11.02 15.78 4.49
N GLN A 299 -9.76 15.30 4.54
CA GLN A 299 -9.21 14.33 3.59
C GLN A 299 -9.94 12.98 3.60
N LEU A 300 -10.43 12.54 4.77
CA LEU A 300 -11.14 11.27 4.90
C LEU A 300 -12.58 11.32 4.38
N PHE A 301 -13.23 12.47 4.49
CA PHE A 301 -14.67 12.64 4.24
C PHE A 301 -14.99 13.63 3.11
N SER A 302 -13.99 14.30 2.50
CA SER A 302 -14.22 15.08 1.29
C SER A 302 -14.62 14.15 0.14
N ASN A 303 -15.78 14.40 -0.41
CA ASN A 303 -16.26 13.77 -1.64
C ASN A 303 -15.68 14.51 -2.86
N ASP A 304 -14.36 14.36 -3.13
CA ASP A 304 -13.76 14.80 -4.40
C ASP A 304 -13.63 13.64 -5.39
#